data_95fca1bc851dccd4582a798423d6eda2
#
_entry.id   95fca1bc851dccd4582a798423d6eda2
#
_cell.length_a   1.000
_cell.length_b   1.000
_cell.length_c   1.000
_cell.angle_alpha   90.00
_cell.angle_beta   90.00
_cell.angle_gamma   90.00
#
_symmetry.space_group_name_H-M   'P 1'
#
loop_
_entity.id
_entity.type
_entity.pdbx_description
1 polymer ?
#
loop_
_entity_poly.entity_id
_entity_poly.type
_entity_poly.pdbx_seq_one_letter_code
_entity_poly.pdbx_strand_id
1 'polypeptide(L)'
;MMNWSRVASRFQGVTTDGSPLYPLPIAQVFGDVQHQVCAFHVIKELTKSILHAVAKVPKQWKDTMPRLSRGRPTQAQRTAARCNKRIGKKIADLFEHRYLFVKHHLTASEKKTLQRMTRGLPQLRTLREIMTQVYRLFERRGAWLSTSS
;
A
#
# COMPACT_ATOMS: atom_id res chain seq x y z
N MET A 1 9.14 -46.42 -10.82
CA MET A 1 9.27 -45.03 -11.28
C MET A 1 7.87 -44.42 -11.39
N MET A 2 7.57 -43.42 -10.56
CA MET A 2 6.30 -42.67 -10.69
C MET A 2 6.31 -41.88 -11.99
N ASN A 3 5.29 -42.09 -12.83
CA ASN A 3 5.15 -41.37 -14.09
C ASN A 3 4.55 -39.99 -13.81
N TRP A 4 5.42 -38.99 -13.58
CA TRP A 4 5.06 -37.62 -13.27
C TRP A 4 4.23 -36.93 -14.35
N SER A 5 4.31 -37.40 -15.60
CA SER A 5 3.52 -36.88 -16.73
C SER A 5 2.02 -37.09 -16.57
N ARG A 6 1.59 -38.15 -15.90
CA ARG A 6 0.16 -38.39 -15.57
C ARG A 6 -0.37 -37.57 -14.42
N VAL A 7 0.52 -37.14 -13.51
CA VAL A 7 0.16 -36.31 -12.36
C VAL A 7 0.03 -34.85 -12.83
N ALA A 8 0.93 -34.39 -13.69
CA ALA A 8 0.94 -33.04 -14.22
C ALA A 8 -0.34 -32.67 -14.99
N SER A 9 -0.96 -33.60 -15.72
CA SER A 9 -2.19 -33.36 -16.48
C SER A 9 -3.45 -33.06 -15.63
N ARG A 10 -3.38 -33.24 -14.31
CA ARG A 10 -4.47 -32.93 -13.37
C ARG A 10 -4.39 -31.53 -12.76
N PHE A 11 -3.27 -30.82 -12.92
CA PHE A 11 -3.09 -29.49 -12.35
C PHE A 11 -3.57 -28.43 -13.33
N GLN A 12 -4.57 -27.63 -12.94
CA GLN A 12 -5.08 -26.52 -13.73
C GLN A 12 -4.27 -25.25 -13.54
N GLY A 13 -3.47 -25.16 -12.45
CA GLY A 13 -2.65 -24.00 -12.16
C GLY A 13 -1.82 -24.18 -10.90
N VAL A 14 -0.77 -23.37 -10.77
CA VAL A 14 0.12 -23.32 -9.61
C VAL A 14 0.14 -21.89 -9.08
N THR A 15 -0.05 -21.73 -7.78
CA THR A 15 0.04 -20.43 -7.09
C THR A 15 1.29 -20.39 -6.24
N THR A 16 2.11 -19.33 -6.40
CA THR A 16 3.32 -19.11 -5.61
C THR A 16 3.33 -17.74 -4.94
N ASP A 17 4.33 -17.50 -4.09
CA ASP A 17 4.57 -16.20 -3.44
C ASP A 17 5.16 -15.13 -4.38
N GLY A 18 5.42 -15.48 -5.65
CA GLY A 18 6.00 -14.57 -6.64
C GLY A 18 7.52 -14.54 -6.65
N SER A 19 8.19 -15.45 -5.95
CA SER A 19 9.65 -15.58 -6.03
C SER A 19 10.09 -15.92 -7.46
N PRO A 20 11.15 -15.27 -7.99
CA PRO A 20 11.70 -15.54 -9.32
C PRO A 20 12.29 -16.95 -9.47
N LEU A 21 12.42 -17.71 -8.38
CA LEU A 21 12.95 -19.07 -8.38
C LEU A 21 11.95 -20.11 -8.90
N TYR A 22 10.66 -19.82 -8.91
CA TYR A 22 9.62 -20.82 -9.23
C TYR A 22 9.29 -21.00 -10.73
N PRO A 23 9.33 -19.99 -11.60
CA PRO A 23 8.84 -20.15 -12.98
C PRO A 23 9.51 -21.26 -13.75
N LEU A 24 10.86 -21.35 -13.69
CA LEU A 24 11.61 -22.39 -14.39
C LEU A 24 11.32 -23.81 -13.88
N PRO A 25 11.43 -24.10 -12.56
CA PRO A 25 11.07 -25.42 -12.04
C PRO A 25 9.60 -25.82 -12.32
N ILE A 26 8.67 -24.88 -12.25
CA ILE A 26 7.25 -25.14 -12.55
C ILE A 26 7.10 -25.55 -14.02
N ALA A 27 7.69 -24.80 -14.94
CA ALA A 27 7.65 -25.13 -16.37
C ALA A 27 8.33 -26.48 -16.67
N GLN A 28 9.42 -26.82 -16.00
CA GLN A 28 10.12 -28.11 -16.19
C GLN A 28 9.30 -29.30 -15.68
N VAL A 29 8.61 -29.16 -14.54
CA VAL A 29 7.90 -30.28 -13.90
C VAL A 29 6.46 -30.41 -14.43
N PHE A 30 5.76 -29.29 -14.62
CA PHE A 30 4.34 -29.26 -14.94
C PHE A 30 4.04 -28.84 -16.39
N GLY A 31 5.07 -28.44 -17.17
CA GLY A 31 4.90 -27.98 -18.54
C GLY A 31 4.18 -26.62 -18.60
N ASP A 32 3.31 -26.44 -19.58
CA ASP A 32 2.54 -25.21 -19.81
C ASP A 32 1.31 -25.16 -18.86
N VAL A 33 1.57 -24.95 -17.56
CA VAL A 33 0.55 -24.78 -16.54
C VAL A 33 0.38 -23.31 -16.20
N GLN A 34 -0.85 -22.88 -15.91
CA GLN A 34 -1.08 -21.52 -15.46
C GLN A 34 -0.39 -21.24 -14.14
N HIS A 35 0.56 -20.29 -14.14
CA HIS A 35 1.27 -19.85 -12.97
C HIS A 35 0.70 -18.52 -12.46
N GLN A 36 0.22 -18.49 -11.22
CA GLN A 36 -0.35 -17.32 -10.59
C GLN A 36 0.44 -16.93 -9.34
N VAL A 37 0.70 -15.63 -9.21
CA VAL A 37 1.26 -15.08 -7.97
C VAL A 37 0.15 -14.93 -6.93
N CYS A 38 0.44 -15.33 -5.70
CA CYS A 38 -0.50 -15.24 -4.58
C CYS A 38 -0.88 -13.79 -4.28
N ALA A 39 -2.17 -13.47 -4.37
CA ALA A 39 -2.70 -12.14 -4.09
C ALA A 39 -2.32 -11.64 -2.69
N PHE A 40 -2.31 -12.53 -1.70
CA PHE A 40 -1.94 -12.18 -0.33
C PHE A 40 -0.50 -11.65 -0.23
N HIS A 41 0.46 -12.28 -0.91
CA HIS A 41 1.85 -11.82 -0.90
C HIS A 41 2.01 -10.47 -1.60
N VAL A 42 1.35 -10.26 -2.73
CA VAL A 42 1.35 -8.97 -3.44
C VAL A 42 0.78 -7.87 -2.55
N ILE A 43 -0.38 -8.08 -1.94
CA ILE A 43 -1.02 -7.11 -1.05
C ILE A 43 -0.15 -6.84 0.18
N LYS A 44 0.47 -7.86 0.77
CA LYS A 44 1.37 -7.73 1.92
C LYS A 44 2.58 -6.84 1.61
N GLU A 45 3.27 -7.09 0.50
CA GLU A 45 4.45 -6.31 0.12
C GLU A 45 4.08 -4.88 -0.29
N LEU A 46 2.96 -4.71 -1.00
CA LEU A 46 2.45 -3.38 -1.34
C LEU A 46 2.05 -2.60 -0.08
N THR A 47 1.40 -3.24 0.89
CA THR A 47 1.05 -2.65 2.18
C THR A 47 2.28 -2.10 2.90
N LYS A 48 3.36 -2.88 2.99
CA LYS A 48 4.62 -2.44 3.59
C LYS A 48 5.19 -1.23 2.85
N SER A 49 5.23 -1.28 1.53
CA SER A 49 5.76 -0.21 0.68
C SER A 49 4.97 1.09 0.83
N ILE A 50 3.64 1.02 0.85
CA ILE A 50 2.77 2.20 1.04
C ILE A 50 2.95 2.78 2.45
N LEU A 51 2.93 1.96 3.50
CA LEU A 51 3.13 2.43 4.87
C LEU A 51 4.51 3.07 5.04
N HIS A 52 5.54 2.53 4.41
CA HIS A 52 6.88 3.12 4.39
C HIS A 52 6.88 4.49 3.68
N ALA A 53 6.23 4.59 2.51
CA ALA A 53 6.13 5.86 1.78
C ALA A 53 5.36 6.92 2.58
N VAL A 54 4.25 6.55 3.23
CA VAL A 54 3.49 7.42 4.13
C VAL A 54 4.35 7.89 5.31
N ALA A 55 5.17 7.02 5.88
CA ALA A 55 6.05 7.36 7.01
C ALA A 55 7.19 8.34 6.65
N LYS A 56 7.57 8.45 5.37
CA LYS A 56 8.56 9.42 4.91
C LYS A 56 8.04 10.86 4.87
N VAL A 57 6.75 11.06 4.65
CA VAL A 57 6.13 12.39 4.52
C VAL A 57 6.32 13.26 5.79
N PRO A 58 6.07 12.76 7.01
CA PRO A 58 6.34 13.50 8.23
C PRO A 58 7.79 13.96 8.38
N LYS A 59 8.75 13.14 7.95
CA LYS A 59 10.17 13.50 8.01
C LYS A 59 10.47 14.69 7.10
N GLN A 60 10.00 14.64 5.85
CA GLN A 60 10.14 15.76 4.90
C GLN A 60 9.51 17.06 5.44
N TRP A 61 8.34 16.97 6.07
CA TRP A 61 7.70 18.14 6.67
C TRP A 61 8.47 18.72 7.85
N LYS A 62 9.06 17.87 8.70
CA LYS A 62 9.93 18.34 9.80
C LYS A 62 11.15 19.10 9.26
N ASP A 63 11.73 18.66 8.17
CA ASP A 63 12.88 19.30 7.55
C ASP A 63 12.54 20.69 6.97
N THR A 64 11.28 20.92 6.60
CA THR A 64 10.79 22.22 6.09
C THR A 64 10.30 23.16 7.19
N MET A 65 10.25 22.73 8.45
CA MET A 65 9.81 23.58 9.55
C MET A 65 10.78 24.73 9.80
N PRO A 66 10.30 26.01 9.84
CA PRO A 66 11.14 27.12 10.19
C PRO A 66 11.70 26.97 11.61
N ARG A 67 13.01 27.24 11.75
CA ARG A 67 13.68 27.24 13.05
C ARG A 67 13.25 28.45 13.85
N LEU A 68 12.86 28.22 15.11
CA LEU A 68 12.50 29.29 16.04
C LEU A 68 13.76 29.71 16.79
N SER A 69 14.09 31.00 16.77
CA SER A 69 15.21 31.54 17.57
C SER A 69 14.81 31.73 19.04
N ARG A 70 15.82 31.70 19.92
CA ARG A 70 15.64 32.03 21.33
C ARG A 70 15.55 33.55 21.48
N GLY A 71 14.65 34.05 22.33
CA GLY A 71 14.46 35.46 22.61
C GLY A 71 13.02 35.91 22.55
N ARG A 72 12.78 37.25 22.67
CA ARG A 72 11.42 37.82 22.57
C ARG A 72 10.85 37.59 21.15
N PRO A 73 9.69 36.90 21.00
CA PRO A 73 9.19 36.51 19.72
C PRO A 73 8.73 37.70 18.89
N THR A 74 9.33 37.86 17.70
CA THR A 74 8.89 38.79 16.67
C THR A 74 7.57 38.32 16.03
N GLN A 75 6.90 39.19 15.27
CA GLN A 75 5.69 38.79 14.52
C GLN A 75 5.97 37.62 13.56
N ALA A 76 7.09 37.62 12.87
CA ALA A 76 7.53 36.53 12.00
C ALA A 76 7.68 35.22 12.75
N GLN A 77 8.28 35.25 13.95
CA GLN A 77 8.44 34.06 14.79
C GLN A 77 7.11 33.51 15.32
N ARG A 78 6.15 34.39 15.64
CA ARG A 78 4.80 33.95 16.04
C ARG A 78 4.09 33.24 14.85
N THR A 79 4.24 33.75 13.66
CA THR A 79 3.69 33.11 12.44
C THR A 79 4.36 31.77 12.19
N ALA A 80 5.68 31.68 12.29
CA ALA A 80 6.43 30.43 12.16
C ALA A 80 6.00 29.39 13.22
N ALA A 81 5.82 29.80 14.48
CA ALA A 81 5.35 28.93 15.55
C ALA A 81 3.93 28.37 15.28
N ARG A 82 3.03 29.21 14.76
CA ARG A 82 1.69 28.75 14.34
C ARG A 82 1.77 27.76 13.18
N CYS A 83 2.65 28.01 12.20
CA CYS A 83 2.90 27.10 11.10
C CYS A 83 3.42 25.75 11.59
N ASN A 84 4.42 25.74 12.48
CA ASN A 84 4.99 24.54 13.07
C ASN A 84 3.93 23.73 13.84
N LYS A 85 3.07 24.41 14.62
CA LYS A 85 1.96 23.76 15.34
C LYS A 85 0.97 23.08 14.38
N ARG A 86 0.64 23.74 13.25
CA ARG A 86 -0.24 23.16 12.23
C ARG A 86 0.39 21.95 11.55
N ILE A 87 1.67 22.01 11.21
CA ILE A 87 2.42 20.90 10.62
C ILE A 87 2.51 19.75 11.62
N GLY A 88 2.84 20.02 12.89
CA GLY A 88 2.88 19.01 13.94
C GLY A 88 1.56 18.26 14.10
N LYS A 89 0.43 18.99 14.06
CA LYS A 89 -0.90 18.36 14.09
C LYS A 89 -1.15 17.47 12.87
N LYS A 90 -0.80 17.91 11.66
CA LYS A 90 -0.92 17.09 10.45
C LYS A 90 -0.06 15.84 10.52
N ILE A 91 1.14 15.93 11.09
CA ILE A 91 2.04 14.77 11.29
C ILE A 91 1.40 13.77 12.25
N ALA A 92 0.85 14.25 13.37
CA ALA A 92 0.17 13.39 14.34
C ALA A 92 -1.06 12.69 13.72
N ASP A 93 -1.92 13.44 13.03
CA ASP A 93 -3.09 12.90 12.31
C ASP A 93 -2.66 11.81 11.30
N LEU A 94 -1.58 12.06 10.54
CA LEU A 94 -1.08 11.11 9.54
C LEU A 94 -0.54 9.83 10.18
N PHE A 95 0.16 9.96 11.31
CA PHE A 95 0.69 8.81 12.05
C PHE A 95 -0.44 7.97 12.66
N GLU A 96 -1.43 8.60 13.27
CA GLU A 96 -2.57 7.95 13.91
C GLU A 96 -3.41 7.18 12.88
N HIS A 97 -3.66 7.79 11.73
CA HIS A 97 -4.56 7.24 10.71
C HIS A 97 -3.84 6.60 9.51
N ARG A 98 -2.52 6.29 9.61
CA ARG A 98 -1.73 5.76 8.49
C ARG A 98 -2.30 4.47 7.88
N TYR A 99 -2.97 3.64 8.67
CA TYR A 99 -3.55 2.38 8.19
C TYR A 99 -4.76 2.57 7.26
N LEU A 100 -5.37 3.76 7.23
CA LEU A 100 -6.43 4.06 6.27
C LEU A 100 -5.93 4.02 4.81
N PHE A 101 -4.62 4.20 4.59
CA PHE A 101 -4.04 4.11 3.25
C PHE A 101 -4.03 2.69 2.70
N VAL A 102 -4.04 1.68 3.56
CA VAL A 102 -3.94 0.26 3.18
C VAL A 102 -5.18 -0.56 3.55
N LYS A 103 -6.14 0.01 4.26
CA LYS A 103 -7.38 -0.66 4.65
C LYS A 103 -8.24 -0.94 3.41
N HIS A 104 -8.74 -2.18 3.26
CA HIS A 104 -9.54 -2.61 2.10
C HIS A 104 -10.85 -1.81 2.01
N HIS A 105 -11.71 -1.95 2.99
CA HIS A 105 -13.00 -1.24 3.02
C HIS A 105 -12.96 -0.08 4.01
N LEU A 106 -13.24 1.13 3.51
CA LEU A 106 -13.31 2.34 4.33
C LEU A 106 -14.77 2.69 4.61
N THR A 107 -15.08 3.00 5.86
CA THR A 107 -16.34 3.60 6.24
C THR A 107 -16.47 5.04 5.71
N ALA A 108 -17.69 5.61 5.73
CA ALA A 108 -17.90 7.00 5.29
C ALA A 108 -17.09 8.02 6.12
N SER A 109 -16.96 7.80 7.43
CA SER A 109 -16.16 8.64 8.32
C SER A 109 -14.66 8.53 8.02
N GLU A 110 -14.15 7.32 7.79
CA GLU A 110 -12.75 7.09 7.42
C GLU A 110 -12.40 7.71 6.07
N LYS A 111 -13.29 7.65 5.09
CA LYS A 111 -13.13 8.34 3.80
C LYS A 111 -13.00 9.85 3.98
N LYS A 112 -13.85 10.47 4.82
CA LYS A 112 -13.77 11.91 5.15
C LYS A 112 -12.44 12.25 5.83
N THR A 113 -11.99 11.43 6.78
CA THR A 113 -10.71 11.60 7.48
C THR A 113 -9.55 11.53 6.48
N LEU A 114 -9.55 10.54 5.61
CA LEU A 114 -8.52 10.36 4.58
C LEU A 114 -8.49 11.56 3.60
N GLN A 115 -9.66 12.03 3.14
CA GLN A 115 -9.75 13.22 2.27
C GLN A 115 -9.20 14.47 2.96
N ARG A 116 -9.50 14.66 4.26
CA ARG A 116 -8.96 15.77 5.05
C ARG A 116 -7.45 15.73 5.14
N MET A 117 -6.88 14.55 5.45
CA MET A 117 -5.43 14.36 5.59
C MET A 117 -4.67 14.55 4.28
N THR A 118 -5.26 14.08 3.17
CA THR A 118 -4.62 14.14 1.84
C THR A 118 -4.86 15.44 1.10
N ARG A 119 -5.59 16.40 1.69
CA ARG A 119 -5.85 17.70 1.07
C ARG A 119 -4.53 18.44 0.81
N GLY A 120 -4.27 18.77 -0.46
CA GLY A 120 -3.04 19.41 -0.91
C GLY A 120 -1.82 18.48 -1.01
N LEU A 121 -2.02 17.16 -0.91
CA LEU A 121 -0.96 16.16 -0.93
C LEU A 121 -1.25 15.10 -2.01
N PRO A 122 -0.98 15.40 -3.28
CA PRO A 122 -1.29 14.49 -4.39
C PRO A 122 -0.59 13.15 -4.25
N GLN A 123 0.64 13.12 -3.73
CA GLN A 123 1.41 11.88 -3.51
C GLN A 123 0.65 10.89 -2.60
N LEU A 124 0.06 11.37 -1.50
CA LEU A 124 -0.70 10.53 -0.58
C LEU A 124 -2.00 10.01 -1.21
N ARG A 125 -2.66 10.82 -2.05
CA ARG A 125 -3.83 10.36 -2.82
C ARG A 125 -3.46 9.24 -3.78
N THR A 126 -2.36 9.40 -4.51
CA THR A 126 -1.86 8.38 -5.43
C THR A 126 -1.56 7.07 -4.72
N LEU A 127 -0.91 7.10 -3.55
CA LEU A 127 -0.65 5.89 -2.76
C LEU A 127 -1.95 5.16 -2.38
N ARG A 128 -2.99 5.90 -1.98
CA ARG A 128 -4.29 5.30 -1.68
C ARG A 128 -4.96 4.75 -2.94
N GLU A 129 -4.88 5.47 -4.05
CA GLU A 129 -5.47 5.02 -5.32
C GLU A 129 -4.83 3.72 -5.81
N ILE A 130 -3.51 3.61 -5.76
CA ILE A 130 -2.78 2.37 -6.09
C ILE A 130 -3.34 1.20 -5.28
N MET A 131 -3.48 1.35 -3.96
CA MET A 131 -4.00 0.30 -3.10
C MET A 131 -5.44 -0.08 -3.45
N THR A 132 -6.28 0.92 -3.76
CA THR A 132 -7.67 0.71 -4.17
C THR A 132 -7.76 -0.07 -5.49
N GLN A 133 -6.92 0.26 -6.48
CA GLN A 133 -6.89 -0.43 -7.77
C GLN A 133 -6.42 -1.89 -7.63
N VAL A 134 -5.44 -2.13 -6.78
CA VAL A 134 -4.95 -3.49 -6.50
C VAL A 134 -6.06 -4.35 -5.86
N TYR A 135 -6.79 -3.83 -4.89
CA TYR A 135 -7.93 -4.55 -4.32
C TYR A 135 -8.99 -4.86 -5.37
N ARG A 136 -9.38 -3.90 -6.20
CA ARG A 136 -10.34 -4.12 -7.30
C ARG A 136 -9.87 -5.18 -8.29
N LEU A 137 -8.57 -5.23 -8.59
CA LEU A 137 -7.99 -6.23 -9.48
C LEU A 137 -8.16 -7.64 -8.92
N PHE A 138 -7.92 -7.83 -7.62
CA PHE A 138 -8.05 -9.14 -6.98
C PHE A 138 -9.51 -9.54 -6.72
N GLU A 139 -10.40 -8.59 -6.45
CA GLU A 139 -11.85 -8.83 -6.35
C GLU A 139 -12.42 -9.37 -7.68
N ARG A 140 -12.04 -8.77 -8.80
CA ARG A 140 -12.45 -9.24 -10.14
C ARG A 140 -11.95 -10.66 -10.42
N ARG A 141 -10.71 -10.99 -10.03
CA ARG A 141 -10.16 -12.35 -10.19
C ARG A 141 -10.87 -13.38 -9.32
N GLY A 142 -11.22 -13.04 -8.08
CA GLY A 142 -11.99 -13.90 -7.20
C GLY A 142 -13.38 -14.24 -7.75
N ALA A 143 -14.04 -13.30 -8.38
CA ALA A 143 -15.34 -13.52 -9.05
C ALA A 143 -15.25 -14.51 -10.23
N TRP A 144 -14.13 -14.55 -10.96
CA TRP A 144 -13.91 -15.48 -12.07
C TRP A 144 -13.75 -16.94 -11.61
N LEU A 145 -13.19 -17.17 -10.43
CA LEU A 145 -13.02 -18.51 -9.86
C LEU A 145 -14.32 -19.12 -9.32
N SER A 146 -15.29 -18.28 -8.95
CA SER A 146 -16.59 -18.72 -8.43
C SER A 146 -17.63 -18.99 -9.51
N THR A 147 -17.40 -18.60 -10.77
CA THR A 147 -18.35 -18.81 -11.90
C THR A 147 -18.03 -20.04 -12.75
N SER A 148 -17.00 -20.81 -12.41
CA SER A 148 -16.58 -22.02 -13.13
C SER A 148 -16.93 -23.31 -12.36
N SER A 149 -18.09 -23.34 -11.67
CA SER A 149 -18.65 -24.57 -11.08
C SER A 149 -19.90 -24.97 -11.79
#